data_fbdf273ceed3a70974e11796acdf2e3b
#
_entry.id   fbdf273ceed3a70974e11796acdf2e3b
#
_cell.length_a   1.000
_cell.length_b   1.000
_cell.length_c   1.000
_cell.angle_alpha   90.00
_cell.angle_beta   90.00
_cell.angle_gamma   90.00
#
_symmetry.space_group_name_H-M   'P 1'
#
loop_
_entity.id
_entity.type
_entity.pdbx_description
1 polymer ?
#
loop_
_entity_poly.entity_id
_entity_poly.type
_entity_poly.pdbx_seq_one_letter_code
_entity_poly.pdbx_strand_id
1 'polypeptide(L)'
;MSIMDKSIASRIALLLGLFCLVLCAFLISLLQLLKMLSEEADETVNVALPNMAIASYISKESEWAKGILHDSILCRDRFVHLGVVQEIEARRFPENVLESLEALAVDPGVKEKIKNNLHELNGILAGTNQAVAQRIDNLRNTERLVKRIRTLNADLPQLERELYASGDPGFNVWKTAYSDVLTAMLLLSMHHDRPYSLRLKSEIRTDVKRLLRSAEASPFSGRLKKLSSDAATMALAEDGLLALYE
;
A
#
# COMPACT_ATOMS: atom_id res chain seq x y z
N MET A 1 12.55 -7.12 101.44
CA MET A 1 12.47 -6.75 100.06
C MET A 1 12.21 -5.25 99.96
N SER A 2 13.20 -4.48 99.62
CA SER A 2 13.20 -3.01 99.71
C SER A 2 12.23 -2.37 98.67
N ILE A 3 11.63 -1.24 99.03
CA ILE A 3 10.74 -0.41 98.19
C ILE A 3 11.48 -0.02 96.86
N MET A 4 12.83 0.05 96.90
CA MET A 4 13.67 0.31 95.71
C MET A 4 13.63 -0.77 94.67
N ASP A 5 13.57 -2.08 95.07
CA ASP A 5 13.53 -3.22 94.10
C ASP A 5 12.23 -3.26 93.32
N LYS A 6 11.09 -2.90 93.95
CA LYS A 6 9.80 -2.79 93.25
C LYS A 6 9.81 -1.67 92.19
N SER A 7 10.49 -0.57 92.48
CA SER A 7 10.62 0.55 91.52
C SER A 7 11.47 0.22 90.30
N ILE A 8 12.54 -0.55 90.49
CA ILE A 8 13.43 -0.97 89.38
C ILE A 8 12.72 -2.04 88.54
N ALA A 9 12.07 -3.01 89.11
CA ALA A 9 11.30 -4.06 88.38
C ALA A 9 10.13 -3.43 87.59
N SER A 10 9.42 -2.42 88.11
CA SER A 10 8.38 -1.69 87.40
C SER A 10 8.90 -0.93 86.20
N ARG A 11 10.08 -0.28 86.32
CA ARG A 11 10.72 0.46 85.21
C ARG A 11 11.19 -0.50 84.12
N ILE A 12 11.76 -1.64 84.48
CA ILE A 12 12.17 -2.70 83.52
C ILE A 12 10.95 -3.24 82.78
N ALA A 13 9.87 -3.55 83.49
CA ALA A 13 8.62 -4.01 82.88
C ALA A 13 8.00 -3.01 81.92
N LEU A 14 8.07 -1.70 82.25
CA LEU A 14 7.57 -0.63 81.42
C LEU A 14 8.43 -0.43 80.15
N LEU A 15 9.76 -0.50 80.29
CA LEU A 15 10.69 -0.47 79.14
C LEU A 15 10.49 -1.68 78.22
N LEU A 16 10.33 -2.87 78.78
CA LEU A 16 10.07 -4.06 77.99
C LEU A 16 8.73 -4.03 77.26
N GLY A 17 7.70 -3.50 77.93
CA GLY A 17 6.39 -3.26 77.32
C GLY A 17 6.44 -2.25 76.19
N LEU A 18 7.17 -1.13 76.38
CA LEU A 18 7.37 -0.14 75.33
C LEU A 18 8.18 -0.72 74.12
N PHE A 19 9.22 -1.49 74.41
CA PHE A 19 9.99 -2.18 73.38
C PHE A 19 9.15 -3.18 72.59
N CYS A 20 8.31 -3.99 73.27
CA CYS A 20 7.38 -4.89 72.56
C CYS A 20 6.38 -4.12 71.74
N LEU A 21 5.87 -2.99 72.15
CA LEU A 21 4.94 -2.15 71.44
C LEU A 21 5.55 -1.57 70.16
N VAL A 22 6.82 -1.05 70.27
CA VAL A 22 7.57 -0.55 69.14
C VAL A 22 7.87 -1.69 68.14
N LEU A 23 8.21 -2.86 68.64
CA LEU A 23 8.52 -4.03 67.79
C LEU A 23 7.26 -4.54 67.06
N CYS A 24 6.10 -4.55 67.74
CA CYS A 24 4.81 -4.87 67.10
C CYS A 24 4.45 -3.84 66.06
N ALA A 25 4.59 -2.54 66.32
CA ALA A 25 4.35 -1.48 65.37
C ALA A 25 5.25 -1.60 64.13
N PHE A 26 6.53 -1.92 64.34
CA PHE A 26 7.46 -2.17 63.25
C PHE A 26 7.08 -3.40 62.42
N LEU A 27 6.71 -4.50 63.06
CA LEU A 27 6.27 -5.71 62.33
C LEU A 27 4.98 -5.45 61.52
N ILE A 28 4.03 -4.70 62.07
CA ILE A 28 2.79 -4.33 61.35
C ILE A 28 3.15 -3.48 60.11
N SER A 29 4.04 -2.48 60.27
CA SER A 29 4.48 -1.64 59.16
C SER A 29 5.22 -2.45 58.11
N LEU A 30 6.07 -3.42 58.51
CA LEU A 30 6.78 -4.30 57.59
C LEU A 30 5.83 -5.22 56.80
N LEU A 31 4.81 -5.76 57.49
CA LEU A 31 3.76 -6.58 56.81
C LEU A 31 2.94 -5.76 55.84
N GLN A 32 2.60 -4.51 56.15
CA GLN A 32 1.92 -3.60 55.22
C GLN A 32 2.77 -3.28 54.01
N LEU A 33 4.08 -3.03 54.20
CA LEU A 33 5.00 -2.75 53.12
C LEU A 33 5.19 -3.98 52.20
N LEU A 34 5.34 -5.18 52.78
CA LEU A 34 5.37 -6.43 52.03
C LEU A 34 4.10 -6.68 51.21
N LYS A 35 2.93 -6.37 51.82
CA LYS A 35 1.67 -6.50 51.10
C LYS A 35 1.57 -5.54 49.92
N MET A 36 1.93 -4.26 50.11
CA MET A 36 2.01 -3.29 49.00
C MET A 36 2.96 -3.72 47.89
N LEU A 37 4.17 -4.18 48.24
CA LEU A 37 5.14 -4.69 47.27
C LEU A 37 4.61 -5.92 46.54
N SER A 38 3.89 -6.82 47.21
CA SER A 38 3.26 -7.97 46.59
C SER A 38 2.16 -7.57 45.62
N GLU A 39 1.32 -6.60 45.97
CA GLU A 39 0.26 -6.07 45.11
C GLU A 39 0.84 -5.36 43.87
N GLU A 40 1.88 -4.52 44.03
CA GLU A 40 2.57 -3.88 42.92
C GLU A 40 3.29 -4.89 42.03
N ALA A 41 3.90 -5.95 42.64
CA ALA A 41 4.54 -7.00 41.87
C ALA A 41 3.52 -7.81 41.07
N ASP A 42 2.38 -8.15 41.65
CA ASP A 42 1.28 -8.82 40.97
C ASP A 42 0.70 -8.00 39.83
N GLU A 43 0.48 -6.69 40.03
CA GLU A 43 0.04 -5.78 38.97
C GLU A 43 1.09 -5.70 37.84
N THR A 44 2.38 -5.61 38.19
CA THR A 44 3.45 -5.56 37.20
C THR A 44 3.54 -6.85 36.40
N VAL A 45 3.51 -8.01 37.06
CA VAL A 45 3.68 -9.30 36.40
C VAL A 45 2.44 -9.71 35.62
N ASN A 46 1.26 -9.52 36.18
CA ASN A 46 0.02 -10.05 35.62
C ASN A 46 -0.71 -9.09 34.69
N VAL A 47 -0.41 -7.78 34.75
CA VAL A 47 -1.06 -6.76 33.92
C VAL A 47 -0.05 -5.99 33.05
N ALA A 48 0.98 -5.38 33.65
CA ALA A 48 1.86 -4.50 32.92
C ALA A 48 2.74 -5.24 31.92
N LEU A 49 3.37 -6.36 32.29
CA LEU A 49 4.24 -7.14 31.39
C LEU A 49 3.47 -7.73 30.19
N PRO A 50 2.30 -8.38 30.36
CA PRO A 50 1.51 -8.84 29.23
C PRO A 50 1.07 -7.71 28.29
N ASN A 51 0.63 -6.58 28.87
CA ASN A 51 0.26 -5.40 28.07
C ASN A 51 1.43 -4.85 27.26
N MET A 52 2.63 -4.78 27.85
CA MET A 52 3.84 -4.37 27.12
C MET A 52 4.21 -5.35 26.00
N ALA A 53 4.11 -6.65 26.24
CA ALA A 53 4.38 -7.68 25.25
C ALA A 53 3.43 -7.55 24.05
N ILE A 54 2.13 -7.39 24.30
CA ILE A 54 1.11 -7.22 23.25
C ILE A 54 1.29 -5.87 22.53
N ALA A 55 1.56 -4.78 23.25
CA ALA A 55 1.84 -3.49 22.64
C ALA A 55 3.09 -3.53 21.72
N SER A 56 4.13 -4.24 22.16
CA SER A 56 5.33 -4.49 21.33
C SER A 56 5.01 -5.32 20.10
N TYR A 57 4.17 -6.35 20.23
CA TYR A 57 3.70 -7.16 19.10
C TYR A 57 2.90 -6.32 18.09
N ILE A 58 1.93 -5.52 18.55
CA ILE A 58 1.14 -4.61 17.69
C ILE A 58 2.05 -3.62 16.95
N SER A 59 3.02 -3.04 17.66
CA SER A 59 4.00 -2.13 17.05
C SER A 59 4.80 -2.82 15.95
N LYS A 60 5.32 -4.02 16.20
CA LYS A 60 6.07 -4.82 15.24
C LYS A 60 5.25 -5.18 14.00
N GLU A 61 3.99 -5.58 14.18
CA GLU A 61 3.09 -5.89 13.06
C GLU A 61 2.76 -4.62 12.25
N SER A 62 2.60 -3.49 12.91
CA SER A 62 2.38 -2.20 12.23
C SER A 62 3.60 -1.75 11.42
N GLU A 63 4.81 -1.96 11.93
CA GLU A 63 6.05 -1.69 11.19
C GLU A 63 6.22 -2.63 10.00
N TRP A 64 5.92 -3.91 10.18
CA TRP A 64 5.90 -4.86 9.08
C TRP A 64 4.89 -4.43 8.00
N ALA A 65 3.67 -4.05 8.37
CA ALA A 65 2.65 -3.60 7.42
C ALA A 65 3.11 -2.36 6.62
N LYS A 66 3.82 -1.42 7.25
CA LYS A 66 4.45 -0.28 6.57
C LYS A 66 5.54 -0.72 5.59
N GLY A 67 6.38 -1.68 5.98
CA GLY A 67 7.41 -2.27 5.13
C GLY A 67 6.80 -2.92 3.88
N ILE A 68 5.81 -3.77 4.07
CA ILE A 68 5.06 -4.42 2.98
C ILE A 68 4.38 -3.40 2.06
N LEU A 69 3.79 -2.35 2.62
CA LEU A 69 3.21 -1.27 1.83
C LEU A 69 4.25 -0.58 0.94
N HIS A 70 5.42 -0.30 1.48
CA HIS A 70 6.54 0.27 0.74
C HIS A 70 7.00 -0.64 -0.40
N ASP A 71 7.21 -1.93 -0.10
CA ASP A 71 7.62 -2.93 -1.07
C ASP A 71 6.56 -3.12 -2.17
N SER A 72 5.28 -3.12 -1.81
CA SER A 72 4.17 -3.14 -2.76
C SER A 72 4.22 -1.95 -3.72
N ILE A 73 4.39 -0.73 -3.21
CA ILE A 73 4.48 0.49 -4.04
C ILE A 73 5.64 0.44 -5.03
N LEU A 74 6.77 -0.15 -4.64
CA LEU A 74 7.96 -0.28 -5.50
C LEU A 74 7.85 -1.42 -6.51
N CYS A 75 6.91 -2.34 -6.37
CA CYS A 75 6.72 -3.46 -7.29
C CYS A 75 6.43 -2.99 -8.71
N ARG A 76 7.19 -3.52 -9.67
CA ARG A 76 6.98 -3.34 -11.10
C ARG A 76 6.67 -4.65 -11.82
N ASP A 77 6.85 -5.76 -11.16
CA ASP A 77 6.64 -7.10 -11.69
C ASP A 77 5.48 -7.79 -10.99
N ARG A 78 4.65 -8.48 -11.77
CA ARG A 78 3.46 -9.17 -11.28
C ARG A 78 3.77 -10.32 -10.33
N PHE A 79 4.85 -11.07 -10.58
CA PHE A 79 5.21 -12.20 -9.73
C PHE A 79 5.69 -11.74 -8.36
N VAL A 80 6.49 -10.65 -8.33
CA VAL A 80 6.92 -10.02 -7.08
C VAL A 80 5.72 -9.50 -6.31
N HIS A 81 4.79 -8.82 -6.98
CA HIS A 81 3.56 -8.33 -6.36
C HIS A 81 2.68 -9.44 -5.80
N LEU A 82 2.52 -10.56 -6.53
CA LEU A 82 1.80 -11.74 -6.03
C LEU A 82 2.47 -12.31 -4.77
N GLY A 83 3.80 -12.32 -4.70
CA GLY A 83 4.53 -12.71 -3.49
C GLY A 83 4.19 -11.82 -2.29
N VAL A 84 4.12 -10.50 -2.48
CA VAL A 84 3.71 -9.54 -1.45
C VAL A 84 2.27 -9.82 -0.97
N VAL A 85 1.33 -10.05 -1.89
CA VAL A 85 -0.07 -10.37 -1.54
C VAL A 85 -0.15 -11.67 -0.76
N GLN A 86 0.55 -12.73 -1.19
CA GLN A 86 0.60 -14.02 -0.48
C GLN A 86 1.21 -13.88 0.92
N GLU A 87 2.21 -13.02 1.12
CA GLU A 87 2.80 -12.75 2.42
C GLU A 87 1.79 -12.09 3.37
N ILE A 88 0.99 -11.11 2.87
CA ILE A 88 -0.07 -10.47 3.65
C ILE A 88 -1.13 -11.50 4.06
N GLU A 89 -1.59 -12.34 3.12
CA GLU A 89 -2.59 -13.39 3.38
C GLU A 89 -2.06 -14.43 4.38
N ALA A 90 -0.82 -14.89 4.23
CA ALA A 90 -0.21 -15.87 5.12
C ALA A 90 -0.07 -15.35 6.56
N ARG A 91 0.15 -14.06 6.73
CA ARG A 91 0.28 -13.43 8.05
C ARG A 91 -1.06 -13.16 8.73
N ARG A 92 -2.17 -13.28 8.00
CA ARG A 92 -3.53 -13.02 8.50
C ARG A 92 -3.65 -11.63 9.17
N PHE A 93 -2.97 -10.64 8.60
CA PHE A 93 -3.10 -9.27 9.08
C PHE A 93 -4.42 -8.66 8.55
N PRO A 94 -5.24 -7.97 9.37
CA PRO A 94 -5.00 -7.57 10.77
C PRO A 94 -5.59 -8.54 11.83
N GLU A 95 -6.18 -9.68 11.43
CA GLU A 95 -6.95 -10.56 12.33
C GLU A 95 -6.14 -11.05 13.53
N ASN A 96 -4.91 -11.49 13.32
CA ASN A 96 -4.01 -11.95 14.39
C ASN A 96 -3.66 -10.83 15.38
N VAL A 97 -3.60 -9.58 14.92
CA VAL A 97 -3.35 -8.41 15.79
C VAL A 97 -4.62 -8.08 16.59
N LEU A 98 -5.80 -8.17 15.98
CA LEU A 98 -7.08 -7.94 16.62
C LEU A 98 -7.35 -8.99 17.71
N GLU A 99 -7.05 -10.28 17.45
CA GLU A 99 -7.13 -11.36 18.45
C GLU A 99 -6.25 -11.05 19.67
N SER A 100 -5.02 -10.58 19.43
CA SER A 100 -4.09 -10.18 20.50
C SER A 100 -4.56 -8.95 21.27
N LEU A 101 -5.20 -8.00 20.59
CA LEU A 101 -5.75 -6.78 21.20
C LEU A 101 -6.89 -7.09 22.19
N GLU A 102 -7.71 -8.10 21.92
CA GLU A 102 -8.80 -8.50 22.84
C GLU A 102 -8.25 -9.00 24.19
N ALA A 103 -7.07 -9.62 24.20
CA ALA A 103 -6.41 -10.08 25.42
C ALA A 103 -5.80 -8.95 26.28
N LEU A 104 -5.68 -7.72 25.74
CA LEU A 104 -5.14 -6.59 26.48
C LEU A 104 -6.07 -6.13 27.60
N ALA A 105 -5.53 -5.98 28.80
CA ALA A 105 -6.22 -5.37 29.95
C ALA A 105 -6.08 -3.83 29.91
N VAL A 106 -6.61 -3.19 28.87
CA VAL A 106 -6.53 -1.74 28.62
C VAL A 106 -7.95 -1.15 28.53
N ASP A 107 -8.05 0.15 28.71
CA ASP A 107 -9.31 0.90 28.58
C ASP A 107 -10.04 0.59 27.26
N PRO A 108 -11.35 0.31 27.30
CA PRO A 108 -12.13 0.00 26.10
C PRO A 108 -12.05 1.06 25.00
N GLY A 109 -11.96 2.35 25.38
CA GLY A 109 -11.84 3.44 24.41
C GLY A 109 -10.48 3.44 23.68
N VAL A 110 -9.41 2.97 24.34
CA VAL A 110 -8.09 2.79 23.72
C VAL A 110 -8.12 1.58 22.76
N LYS A 111 -8.73 0.47 23.18
CA LYS A 111 -8.92 -0.71 22.30
C LYS A 111 -9.64 -0.34 21.01
N GLU A 112 -10.74 0.40 21.12
CA GLU A 112 -11.55 0.80 19.97
C GLU A 112 -10.76 1.71 19.01
N LYS A 113 -9.95 2.63 19.52
CA LYS A 113 -9.08 3.47 18.69
C LYS A 113 -8.03 2.64 17.95
N ILE A 114 -7.40 1.68 18.63
CA ILE A 114 -6.39 0.81 17.99
C ILE A 114 -7.08 -0.04 16.91
N LYS A 115 -8.24 -0.59 17.18
CA LYS A 115 -9.03 -1.39 16.23
C LYS A 115 -9.38 -0.58 14.98
N ASN A 116 -9.85 0.65 15.15
CA ASN A 116 -10.18 1.52 14.04
C ASN A 116 -8.94 1.86 13.19
N ASN A 117 -7.80 2.15 13.82
CA ASN A 117 -6.54 2.39 13.11
C ASN A 117 -6.04 1.16 12.35
N LEU A 118 -6.20 -0.05 12.91
CA LEU A 118 -5.85 -1.30 12.23
C LEU A 118 -6.76 -1.57 11.03
N HIS A 119 -8.05 -1.31 11.13
CA HIS A 119 -8.97 -1.42 9.99
C HIS A 119 -8.64 -0.40 8.90
N GLU A 120 -8.32 0.84 9.26
CA GLU A 120 -7.89 1.87 8.32
C GLU A 120 -6.59 1.44 7.60
N LEU A 121 -5.59 0.97 8.35
CA LEU A 121 -4.33 0.46 7.78
C LEU A 121 -4.56 -0.70 6.83
N ASN A 122 -5.43 -1.64 7.17
CA ASN A 122 -5.81 -2.74 6.30
C ASN A 122 -6.51 -2.25 5.02
N GLY A 123 -7.39 -1.27 5.13
CA GLY A 123 -8.03 -0.61 3.99
C GLY A 123 -7.01 0.05 3.05
N ILE A 124 -6.01 0.74 3.61
CA ILE A 124 -4.91 1.34 2.84
C ILE A 124 -4.08 0.25 2.15
N LEU A 125 -3.74 -0.83 2.83
CA LEU A 125 -3.01 -1.96 2.27
C LEU A 125 -3.75 -2.58 1.08
N ALA A 126 -5.02 -2.90 1.25
CA ALA A 126 -5.86 -3.48 0.20
C ALA A 126 -6.00 -2.54 -1.00
N GLY A 127 -6.29 -1.26 -0.77
CA GLY A 127 -6.40 -0.24 -1.81
C GLY A 127 -5.09 -0.03 -2.56
N THR A 128 -3.96 -0.02 -1.86
CA THR A 128 -2.63 0.10 -2.48
C THR A 128 -2.30 -1.12 -3.33
N ASN A 129 -2.55 -2.34 -2.84
CA ASN A 129 -2.32 -3.56 -3.60
C ASN A 129 -3.14 -3.59 -4.89
N GLN A 130 -4.41 -3.17 -4.83
CA GLN A 130 -5.26 -3.06 -6.01
C GLN A 130 -4.71 -2.02 -7.01
N ALA A 131 -4.32 -0.84 -6.55
CA ALA A 131 -3.75 0.20 -7.40
C ALA A 131 -2.42 -0.23 -8.04
N VAL A 132 -1.57 -0.96 -7.31
CA VAL A 132 -0.31 -1.50 -7.83
C VAL A 132 -0.57 -2.58 -8.88
N ALA A 133 -1.53 -3.49 -8.64
CA ALA A 133 -1.93 -4.50 -9.63
C ALA A 133 -2.40 -3.85 -10.94
N GLN A 134 -3.28 -2.85 -10.84
CA GLN A 134 -3.74 -2.09 -12.00
C GLN A 134 -2.59 -1.39 -12.74
N ARG A 135 -1.66 -0.77 -11.99
CA ARG A 135 -0.48 -0.12 -12.58
C ARG A 135 0.39 -1.12 -13.35
N ILE A 136 0.65 -2.30 -12.78
CA ILE A 136 1.45 -3.35 -13.44
C ILE A 136 0.75 -3.83 -14.71
N ASP A 137 -0.56 -4.07 -14.68
CA ASP A 137 -1.32 -4.49 -15.85
C ASP A 137 -1.36 -3.38 -16.92
N ASN A 138 -1.50 -2.12 -16.54
CA ASN A 138 -1.44 -0.98 -17.45
C ASN A 138 -0.05 -0.85 -18.11
N LEU A 139 1.04 -0.99 -17.35
CA LEU A 139 2.40 -0.99 -17.90
C LEU A 139 2.58 -2.10 -18.93
N ARG A 140 2.13 -3.32 -18.63
CA ARG A 140 2.22 -4.46 -19.53
C ARG A 140 1.39 -4.26 -20.80
N ASN A 141 0.20 -3.70 -20.68
CA ASN A 141 -0.64 -3.39 -21.82
C ASN A 141 -0.01 -2.28 -22.68
N THR A 142 0.55 -1.24 -22.03
CA THR A 142 1.30 -0.19 -22.74
C THR A 142 2.49 -0.76 -23.52
N GLU A 143 3.28 -1.65 -22.91
CA GLU A 143 4.40 -2.30 -23.59
C GLU A 143 3.96 -3.12 -24.82
N ARG A 144 2.84 -3.87 -24.67
CA ARG A 144 2.25 -4.62 -25.79
C ARG A 144 1.82 -3.68 -26.92
N LEU A 145 1.16 -2.57 -26.59
CA LEU A 145 0.71 -1.57 -27.57
C LEU A 145 1.91 -0.90 -28.26
N VAL A 146 2.93 -0.51 -27.53
CA VAL A 146 4.17 0.05 -28.09
C VAL A 146 4.84 -0.94 -29.05
N LYS A 147 4.88 -2.22 -28.70
CA LYS A 147 5.40 -3.27 -29.57
C LYS A 147 4.58 -3.39 -30.87
N ARG A 148 3.24 -3.37 -30.78
CA ARG A 148 2.36 -3.38 -31.95
C ARG A 148 2.54 -2.13 -32.83
N ILE A 149 2.65 -0.94 -32.23
CA ILE A 149 2.93 0.31 -32.95
C ILE A 149 4.26 0.20 -33.73
N ARG A 150 5.30 -0.33 -33.10
CA ARG A 150 6.60 -0.55 -33.77
C ARG A 150 6.48 -1.52 -34.93
N THR A 151 5.70 -2.59 -34.79
CA THR A 151 5.46 -3.56 -35.88
C THR A 151 4.74 -2.88 -37.04
N LEU A 152 3.68 -2.11 -36.80
CA LEU A 152 2.96 -1.37 -37.84
C LEU A 152 3.86 -0.35 -38.55
N ASN A 153 4.76 0.31 -37.80
CA ASN A 153 5.71 1.26 -38.39
C ASN A 153 6.79 0.57 -39.19
N ALA A 154 7.15 -0.68 -38.91
CA ALA A 154 8.11 -1.45 -39.68
C ALA A 154 7.62 -1.82 -41.09
N ASP A 155 6.31 -1.97 -41.29
CA ASP A 155 5.72 -2.27 -42.59
C ASP A 155 5.57 -1.03 -43.48
N LEU A 156 5.64 0.18 -42.88
CA LEU A 156 5.47 1.45 -43.60
C LEU A 156 6.47 1.66 -44.75
N PRO A 157 7.79 1.41 -44.59
CA PRO A 157 8.77 1.63 -45.67
C PRO A 157 8.56 0.73 -46.90
N GLN A 158 8.02 -0.47 -46.72
CA GLN A 158 7.70 -1.34 -47.83
C GLN A 158 6.46 -0.80 -48.56
N LEU A 159 5.43 -0.42 -47.82
CA LEU A 159 4.22 0.16 -48.37
C LEU A 159 4.53 1.48 -49.13
N GLU A 160 5.43 2.30 -48.57
CA GLU A 160 5.91 3.52 -49.21
C GLU A 160 6.52 3.24 -50.60
N ARG A 161 7.41 2.27 -50.72
CA ARG A 161 8.04 1.92 -51.99
C ARG A 161 7.01 1.48 -53.04
N GLU A 162 6.01 0.70 -52.60
CA GLU A 162 4.97 0.19 -53.49
C GLU A 162 4.04 1.32 -53.98
N LEU A 163 3.70 2.27 -53.11
CA LEU A 163 2.73 3.36 -53.40
C LEU A 163 3.36 4.60 -54.01
N TYR A 164 4.63 4.89 -53.73
CA TYR A 164 5.38 5.94 -54.44
C TYR A 164 5.49 5.64 -55.95
N ALA A 165 5.66 4.36 -56.32
CA ALA A 165 5.68 3.93 -57.71
C ALA A 165 4.33 4.15 -58.42
N SER A 166 3.22 4.27 -57.68
CA SER A 166 1.87 4.48 -58.23
C SER A 166 1.48 5.94 -58.47
N GLY A 167 2.25 6.90 -57.92
CA GLY A 167 2.00 8.33 -58.07
C GLY A 167 0.71 8.86 -57.40
N ASP A 168 0.14 8.15 -56.42
CA ASP A 168 -1.08 8.55 -55.74
C ASP A 168 -0.89 9.78 -54.86
N PRO A 169 -1.49 10.94 -55.15
CA PRO A 169 -1.38 12.14 -54.32
C PRO A 169 -2.05 12.00 -52.95
N GLY A 170 -3.04 11.13 -52.81
CA GLY A 170 -3.74 10.85 -51.57
C GLY A 170 -2.86 10.11 -50.56
N PHE A 171 -1.86 9.38 -51.04
CA PHE A 171 -0.94 8.64 -50.21
C PHE A 171 -0.12 9.53 -49.25
N ASN A 172 0.37 10.67 -49.72
CA ASN A 172 1.15 11.59 -48.89
C ASN A 172 0.31 12.16 -47.76
N VAL A 173 -0.98 12.48 -48.01
CA VAL A 173 -1.90 12.98 -47.00
C VAL A 173 -2.16 11.89 -45.94
N TRP A 174 -2.42 10.66 -46.41
CA TRP A 174 -2.61 9.52 -45.53
C TRP A 174 -1.35 9.21 -44.69
N LYS A 175 -0.17 9.19 -45.30
CA LYS A 175 1.11 8.93 -44.64
C LYS A 175 1.37 9.93 -43.51
N THR A 176 1.12 11.22 -43.75
CA THR A 176 1.28 12.25 -42.73
C THR A 176 0.31 11.99 -41.56
N ALA A 177 -0.98 11.75 -41.84
CA ALA A 177 -1.97 11.47 -40.82
C ALA A 177 -1.66 10.21 -40.01
N TYR A 178 -1.16 9.15 -40.68
CA TYR A 178 -0.72 7.91 -40.03
C TYR A 178 0.49 8.11 -39.12
N SER A 179 1.49 8.83 -39.58
CA SER A 179 2.67 9.17 -38.79
C SER A 179 2.32 10.04 -37.57
N ASP A 180 1.42 10.99 -37.72
CA ASP A 180 0.98 11.85 -36.64
C ASP A 180 0.28 11.03 -35.55
N VAL A 181 -0.63 10.12 -35.92
CA VAL A 181 -1.31 9.21 -34.98
C VAL A 181 -0.30 8.34 -34.23
N LEU A 182 0.63 7.67 -34.94
CA LEU A 182 1.62 6.81 -34.29
C LEU A 182 2.56 7.59 -33.37
N THR A 183 2.98 8.78 -33.81
CA THR A 183 3.86 9.66 -33.00
C THR A 183 3.13 10.13 -31.74
N ALA A 184 1.88 10.58 -31.85
CA ALA A 184 1.09 11.00 -30.70
C ALA A 184 0.82 9.85 -29.73
N MET A 185 0.57 8.62 -30.23
CA MET A 185 0.43 7.41 -29.39
C MET A 185 1.72 7.08 -28.65
N LEU A 186 2.88 7.15 -29.32
CA LEU A 186 4.18 6.93 -28.68
C LEU A 186 4.47 7.99 -27.61
N LEU A 187 4.22 9.25 -27.92
CA LEU A 187 4.38 10.34 -26.94
C LEU A 187 3.47 10.14 -25.73
N LEU A 188 2.22 9.76 -25.93
CA LEU A 188 1.29 9.49 -24.81
C LEU A 188 1.82 8.33 -23.95
N SER A 189 2.41 7.28 -24.55
CA SER A 189 2.97 6.14 -23.80
C SER A 189 4.22 6.49 -22.99
N MET A 190 4.92 7.57 -23.33
CA MET A 190 6.15 8.01 -22.67
C MET A 190 5.94 9.10 -21.61
N HIS A 191 4.84 9.87 -21.72
CA HIS A 191 4.58 11.02 -20.87
C HIS A 191 3.44 10.73 -19.89
N HIS A 192 3.73 10.88 -18.59
CA HIS A 192 2.77 10.71 -17.50
C HIS A 192 2.25 12.04 -16.93
N ASP A 193 2.65 13.16 -17.51
CA ASP A 193 2.16 14.48 -17.07
C ASP A 193 0.72 14.70 -17.52
N ARG A 194 -0.17 14.88 -16.53
CA ARG A 194 -1.62 14.92 -16.73
C ARG A 194 -2.12 16.00 -17.72
N PRO A 195 -1.66 17.26 -17.67
CA PRO A 195 -2.09 18.28 -18.64
C PRO A 195 -1.67 17.94 -20.07
N TYR A 196 -0.46 17.46 -20.26
CA TYR A 196 0.07 17.08 -21.56
C TYR A 196 -0.63 15.84 -22.13
N SER A 197 -0.92 14.86 -21.29
CA SER A 197 -1.64 13.64 -21.68
C SER A 197 -3.08 13.95 -22.14
N LEU A 198 -3.79 14.87 -21.50
CA LEU A 198 -5.13 15.30 -21.92
C LEU A 198 -5.14 15.95 -23.31
N ARG A 199 -4.13 16.78 -23.60
CA ARG A 199 -3.95 17.39 -24.92
C ARG A 199 -3.69 16.31 -25.98
N LEU A 200 -2.74 15.40 -25.74
CA LEU A 200 -2.42 14.30 -26.65
C LEU A 200 -3.62 13.40 -26.93
N LYS A 201 -4.44 13.08 -25.93
CA LYS A 201 -5.68 12.32 -26.12
C LYS A 201 -6.64 12.99 -27.11
N SER A 202 -6.81 14.32 -27.01
CA SER A 202 -7.64 15.08 -27.93
C SER A 202 -7.05 15.09 -29.36
N GLU A 203 -5.74 15.24 -29.47
CA GLU A 203 -5.00 15.20 -30.75
C GLU A 203 -5.15 13.82 -31.41
N ILE A 204 -4.91 12.74 -30.68
CA ILE A 204 -5.08 11.36 -31.18
C ILE A 204 -6.49 11.13 -31.71
N ARG A 205 -7.54 11.53 -30.98
CA ARG A 205 -8.93 11.38 -31.43
C ARG A 205 -9.21 12.13 -32.75
N THR A 206 -8.60 13.30 -32.91
CA THR A 206 -8.75 14.13 -34.11
C THR A 206 -7.97 13.53 -35.27
N ASP A 207 -6.74 13.11 -35.02
CA ASP A 207 -5.85 12.58 -36.03
C ASP A 207 -6.30 11.19 -36.54
N VAL A 208 -6.88 10.34 -35.66
CA VAL A 208 -7.49 9.09 -36.08
C VAL A 208 -8.67 9.34 -37.05
N LYS A 209 -9.52 10.33 -36.77
CA LYS A 209 -10.62 10.69 -37.69
C LYS A 209 -10.06 11.18 -39.05
N ARG A 210 -8.98 11.97 -39.03
CA ARG A 210 -8.31 12.45 -40.25
C ARG A 210 -7.70 11.28 -41.01
N LEU A 211 -7.06 10.35 -40.31
CA LEU A 211 -6.46 9.14 -40.89
C LEU A 211 -7.50 8.26 -41.59
N LEU A 212 -8.62 7.95 -40.93
CA LEU A 212 -9.67 7.13 -41.51
C LEU A 212 -10.25 7.76 -42.78
N ARG A 213 -10.52 9.07 -42.77
CA ARG A 213 -11.01 9.81 -43.95
C ARG A 213 -10.01 9.80 -45.10
N SER A 214 -8.72 9.97 -44.84
CA SER A 214 -7.68 9.96 -45.86
C SER A 214 -7.51 8.57 -46.50
N ALA A 215 -7.70 7.50 -45.72
CA ALA A 215 -7.67 6.14 -46.22
C ALA A 215 -8.86 5.81 -47.17
N GLU A 216 -10.01 6.43 -46.97
CA GLU A 216 -11.18 6.28 -47.85
C GLU A 216 -11.01 6.96 -49.21
N ALA A 217 -10.26 8.05 -49.25
CA ALA A 217 -10.03 8.86 -50.48
C ALA A 217 -8.99 8.24 -51.43
N SER A 218 -8.20 7.26 -51.01
CA SER A 218 -7.17 6.64 -51.82
C SER A 218 -7.70 5.48 -52.68
N PRO A 219 -7.30 5.36 -53.96
CA PRO A 219 -7.60 4.20 -54.81
C PRO A 219 -7.00 2.87 -54.28
N PHE A 220 -5.95 2.92 -53.45
CA PHE A 220 -5.37 1.77 -52.75
C PHE A 220 -6.02 1.51 -51.38
N SER A 221 -7.28 1.80 -51.27
CA SER A 221 -8.04 1.90 -50.01
C SER A 221 -8.00 0.62 -49.15
N GLY A 222 -7.86 -0.58 -49.72
CA GLY A 222 -7.95 -1.82 -48.95
C GLY A 222 -6.86 -1.97 -47.90
N ARG A 223 -5.60 -1.78 -48.27
CA ARG A 223 -4.41 -1.89 -47.38
C ARG A 223 -4.33 -0.72 -46.40
N LEU A 224 -4.56 0.51 -46.95
CA LEU A 224 -4.54 1.73 -46.15
C LEU A 224 -5.69 1.74 -45.10
N LYS A 225 -6.88 1.28 -45.48
CA LYS A 225 -8.02 1.12 -44.55
C LYS A 225 -7.69 0.11 -43.44
N LYS A 226 -7.05 -1.01 -43.75
CA LYS A 226 -6.65 -1.98 -42.76
C LYS A 226 -5.67 -1.38 -41.74
N LEU A 227 -4.59 -0.75 -42.20
CA LEU A 227 -3.61 -0.11 -41.32
C LEU A 227 -4.21 1.04 -40.50
N SER A 228 -5.10 1.83 -41.11
CA SER A 228 -5.81 2.90 -40.42
C SER A 228 -6.77 2.36 -39.37
N SER A 229 -7.48 1.26 -39.66
CA SER A 229 -8.35 0.57 -38.71
C SER A 229 -7.56 -0.05 -37.56
N ASP A 230 -6.43 -0.67 -37.85
CA ASP A 230 -5.55 -1.26 -36.83
C ASP A 230 -4.98 -0.16 -35.90
N ALA A 231 -4.55 0.98 -36.45
CA ALA A 231 -4.09 2.13 -35.68
C ALA A 231 -5.23 2.74 -34.83
N ALA A 232 -6.42 2.91 -35.42
CA ALA A 232 -7.60 3.42 -34.74
C ALA A 232 -8.04 2.50 -33.58
N THR A 233 -8.04 1.19 -33.81
CA THR A 233 -8.38 0.18 -32.77
C THR A 233 -7.38 0.25 -31.63
N MET A 234 -6.07 0.33 -31.92
CA MET A 234 -5.05 0.46 -30.88
C MET A 234 -5.17 1.77 -30.08
N ALA A 235 -5.65 2.84 -30.71
CA ALA A 235 -5.82 4.13 -30.04
C ALA A 235 -7.12 4.17 -29.20
N LEU A 236 -8.25 3.74 -29.75
CA LEU A 236 -9.60 4.08 -29.27
C LEU A 236 -10.42 2.91 -28.71
N ALA A 237 -9.95 1.64 -28.84
CA ALA A 237 -10.68 0.48 -28.28
C ALA A 237 -10.73 0.56 -26.74
N GLU A 238 -11.63 -0.19 -26.14
CA GLU A 238 -11.78 -0.28 -24.68
C GLU A 238 -10.50 -0.75 -23.96
N ASP A 239 -9.70 -1.58 -24.64
CA ASP A 239 -8.36 -2.01 -24.22
C ASP A 239 -7.23 -1.23 -24.93
N GLY A 240 -7.57 -0.15 -25.62
CA GLY A 240 -6.65 0.69 -26.38
C GLY A 240 -5.86 1.67 -25.50
N LEU A 241 -4.95 2.41 -26.16
CA LEU A 241 -4.03 3.29 -25.45
C LEU A 241 -4.76 4.40 -24.67
N LEU A 242 -5.83 4.99 -25.23
CA LEU A 242 -6.55 6.07 -24.55
C LEU A 242 -7.25 5.59 -23.28
N ALA A 243 -7.80 4.37 -23.28
CA ALA A 243 -8.47 3.78 -22.12
C ALA A 243 -7.49 3.49 -20.96
N LEU A 244 -6.21 3.19 -21.25
CA LEU A 244 -5.19 2.96 -20.23
C LEU A 244 -4.78 4.23 -19.47
N TYR A 245 -5.12 5.41 -20.01
CA TYR A 245 -4.76 6.71 -19.44
C TYR A 245 -5.99 7.50 -18.95
N GLU A 246 -7.21 6.93 -19.04
CA GLU A 246 -8.43 7.47 -18.43
C GLU A 246 -8.50 7.19 -16.94
#